data_66d35de9221930b47f6a6be73d759191
#
_entry.id   66d35de9221930b47f6a6be73d759191
#
_cell.length_a   1.000
_cell.length_b   1.000
_cell.length_c   1.000
_cell.angle_alpha   90.00
_cell.angle_beta   90.00
_cell.angle_gamma   90.00
#
_symmetry.space_group_name_H-M   'P 1'
#
loop_
_entity.id
_entity.type
_entity.pdbx_description
1 polymer ?
#
loop_
_entity_poly.entity_id
_entity_poly.type
_entity_poly.pdbx_seq_one_letter_code
_entity_poly.pdbx_strand_id
1 'polypeptide(L)'
;MRKVIVFTNLTLDGVMQAPGRLDEDLRGGFQHGGWAAPYAAMSHVAGESLSNAGPLLFGRRTYEDFYAYWPNQSDNPYTEVLNNTQKYVPR
;
A
#
# COMPACT_ATOMS: atom_id res chain seq x y z
N MET A 1 -2.04 -24.93 8.39
CA MET A 1 -1.76 -24.34 7.05
C MET A 1 -1.75 -22.84 7.13
N ARG A 2 -0.70 -22.22 6.63
CA ARG A 2 -0.62 -20.76 6.60
C ARG A 2 -1.37 -20.21 5.39
N LYS A 3 -2.03 -19.07 5.58
CA LYS A 3 -2.75 -18.41 4.50
C LYS A 3 -1.89 -17.29 3.93
N VAL A 4 -1.98 -17.09 2.63
CA VAL A 4 -1.43 -15.91 1.95
C VAL A 4 -2.61 -14.98 1.65
N ILE A 5 -2.50 -13.75 2.12
CA ILE A 5 -3.54 -12.74 1.92
C ILE A 5 -2.99 -11.69 0.97
N VAL A 6 -3.73 -11.37 -0.09
CA VAL A 6 -3.36 -10.32 -1.04
C VAL A 6 -4.22 -9.10 -0.75
N PHE A 7 -3.55 -7.95 -0.57
CA PHE A 7 -4.22 -6.67 -0.40
C PHE A 7 -3.82 -5.74 -1.54
N THR A 8 -4.79 -5.19 -2.23
CA THR A 8 -4.53 -4.25 -3.32
C THR A 8 -5.67 -3.24 -3.44
N ASN A 9 -5.34 -2.04 -3.90
CA ASN A 9 -6.33 -1.03 -4.24
C ASN A 9 -6.73 -1.21 -5.71
N LEU A 10 -8.03 -1.22 -5.97
CA LEU A 10 -8.54 -1.54 -7.29
C LEU A 10 -9.75 -0.66 -7.59
N THR A 11 -9.78 -0.09 -8.79
CA THR A 11 -10.99 0.61 -9.27
C THR A 11 -12.05 -0.40 -9.71
N LEU A 12 -13.27 0.08 -9.91
CA LEU A 12 -14.36 -0.78 -10.36
C LEU A 12 -14.13 -1.38 -11.75
N ASP A 13 -13.32 -0.71 -12.57
CA ASP A 13 -12.97 -1.20 -13.92
C ASP A 13 -11.61 -1.90 -13.95
N GLY A 14 -11.06 -2.25 -12.80
CA GLY A 14 -9.90 -3.14 -12.71
C GLY A 14 -8.54 -2.48 -12.74
N VAL A 15 -8.45 -1.16 -12.57
CA VAL A 15 -7.17 -0.47 -12.55
C VAL A 15 -6.58 -0.49 -11.14
N MET A 16 -5.31 -0.89 -11.03
CA MET A 16 -4.58 -0.86 -9.75
C MET A 16 -3.28 -0.05 -9.82
N GLN A 17 -2.98 0.58 -10.95
CA GLN A 17 -1.76 1.35 -11.15
C GLN A 17 -1.83 2.69 -10.39
N ALA A 18 -0.75 3.04 -9.70
CA ALA A 18 -0.51 4.35 -9.11
C ALA A 18 -1.66 4.90 -8.25
N PRO A 19 -2.17 4.15 -7.25
CA PRO A 19 -3.29 4.64 -6.45
C PRO A 19 -2.93 5.81 -5.53
N GLY A 20 -1.68 5.92 -5.09
CA GLY A 20 -1.30 6.79 -3.99
C GLY A 20 -0.91 8.21 -4.35
N ARG A 21 -0.21 8.41 -5.47
CA ARG A 21 0.23 9.76 -5.86
C ARG A 21 0.31 9.89 -7.37
N LEU A 22 0.30 11.13 -7.82
CA LEU A 22 0.23 11.46 -9.25
C LEU A 22 1.37 10.85 -10.08
N ASP A 23 2.56 10.78 -9.52
CA ASP A 23 3.75 10.32 -10.24
C ASP A 23 4.25 8.95 -9.77
N GLU A 24 3.41 8.20 -9.05
CA GLU A 24 3.81 6.92 -8.48
C GLU A 24 4.23 5.90 -9.53
N ASP A 25 3.49 5.81 -10.62
CA ASP A 25 3.78 4.88 -11.72
C ASP A 25 3.24 5.45 -13.02
N LEU A 26 4.14 5.97 -13.83
CA LEU A 26 3.78 6.61 -15.11
C LEU A 26 3.93 5.67 -16.31
N ARG A 27 4.19 4.39 -16.08
CA ARG A 27 4.39 3.43 -17.15
C ARG A 27 3.16 3.36 -18.06
N GLY A 28 3.40 3.21 -19.36
CA GLY A 28 2.34 3.17 -20.35
C GLY A 28 1.61 4.49 -20.55
N GLY A 29 2.17 5.61 -20.07
CA GLY A 29 1.55 6.93 -20.20
C GLY A 29 0.39 7.16 -19.25
N PHE A 30 0.32 6.42 -18.14
CA PHE A 30 -0.79 6.54 -17.21
C PHE A 30 -0.83 7.94 -16.57
N GLN A 31 -1.97 8.63 -16.69
CA GLN A 31 -2.13 10.01 -16.25
C GLN A 31 -3.13 10.18 -15.09
N HIS A 32 -3.61 9.10 -14.51
CA HIS A 32 -4.63 9.14 -13.46
C HIS A 32 -4.08 8.76 -12.08
N GLY A 33 -2.79 8.97 -11.84
CA GLY A 33 -2.16 8.68 -10.56
C GLY A 33 -2.82 9.40 -9.40
N GLY A 34 -2.75 8.79 -8.21
CA GLY A 34 -3.31 9.37 -7.01
C GLY A 34 -4.82 9.21 -6.86
N TRP A 35 -5.43 8.36 -7.67
CA TRP A 35 -6.90 8.22 -7.68
C TRP A 35 -7.47 7.71 -6.36
N ALA A 36 -6.69 6.99 -5.56
CA ALA A 36 -7.16 6.48 -4.28
C ALA A 36 -7.00 7.48 -3.13
N ALA A 37 -6.24 8.55 -3.32
CA ALA A 37 -5.96 9.52 -2.26
C ALA A 37 -7.22 10.13 -1.63
N PRO A 38 -8.29 10.47 -2.38
CA PRO A 38 -9.52 10.99 -1.78
C PRO A 38 -10.21 10.00 -0.83
N TYR A 39 -9.87 8.72 -0.92
CA TYR A 39 -10.45 7.67 -0.11
C TYR A 39 -9.53 7.21 1.01
N ALA A 40 -8.55 8.01 1.38
CA ALA A 40 -7.51 7.65 2.35
C ALA A 40 -8.07 7.25 3.72
N ALA A 41 -9.25 7.74 4.10
CA ALA A 41 -9.89 7.35 5.36
C ALA A 41 -10.14 5.84 5.44
N MET A 42 -10.28 5.17 4.31
CA MET A 42 -10.47 3.72 4.27
C MET A 42 -9.21 2.94 4.68
N SER A 43 -8.07 3.61 4.76
CA SER A 43 -6.84 2.97 5.22
C SER A 43 -6.92 2.48 6.66
N HIS A 44 -7.84 3.01 7.46
CA HIS A 44 -8.06 2.52 8.82
C HIS A 44 -8.55 1.07 8.81
N VAL A 45 -9.44 0.74 7.87
CA VAL A 45 -9.93 -0.64 7.71
C VAL A 45 -8.79 -1.56 7.28
N ALA A 46 -7.99 -1.11 6.33
CA ALA A 46 -6.82 -1.86 5.87
C ALA A 46 -5.82 -2.10 7.01
N GLY A 47 -5.60 -1.09 7.84
CA GLY A 47 -4.70 -1.20 8.99
C GLY A 47 -5.15 -2.27 9.97
N GLU A 48 -6.43 -2.33 10.28
CA GLU A 48 -6.99 -3.39 11.14
C GLU A 48 -6.77 -4.78 10.54
N SER A 49 -7.05 -4.94 9.27
CA SER A 49 -6.85 -6.22 8.59
C SER A 49 -5.40 -6.65 8.59
N LEU A 50 -4.49 -5.73 8.31
CA LEU A 50 -3.06 -6.03 8.24
C LEU A 50 -2.43 -6.30 9.59
N SER A 51 -2.96 -5.70 10.67
CA SER A 51 -2.42 -5.93 12.02
C SER A 51 -2.51 -7.39 12.43
N ASN A 52 -3.44 -8.15 11.84
CA ASN A 52 -3.66 -9.55 12.14
C ASN A 52 -3.08 -10.50 11.10
N ALA A 53 -2.45 -9.97 10.06
CA ALA A 53 -2.01 -10.75 8.91
C ALA A 53 -0.62 -11.36 9.07
N GLY A 54 0.24 -10.79 9.92
CA GLY A 54 1.62 -11.24 10.08
C GLY A 54 2.57 -10.50 9.12
N PRO A 55 3.72 -11.11 8.77
CA PRO A 55 4.71 -10.44 7.93
C PRO A 55 4.18 -10.06 6.55
N LEU A 56 4.76 -9.02 5.97
CA LEU A 56 4.37 -8.48 4.67
C LEU A 56 5.39 -8.89 3.60
N LEU A 57 4.90 -9.22 2.42
CA LEU A 57 5.73 -9.51 1.25
C LEU A 57 5.48 -8.42 0.21
N PHE A 58 6.54 -7.70 -0.15
CA PHE A 58 6.47 -6.59 -1.11
C PHE A 58 7.37 -6.84 -2.30
N GLY A 59 6.95 -6.37 -3.46
CA GLY A 59 7.87 -6.11 -4.55
C GLY A 59 8.78 -4.94 -4.20
N ARG A 60 9.94 -4.83 -4.87
CA ARG A 60 10.93 -3.82 -4.55
C ARG A 60 10.39 -2.39 -4.67
N ARG A 61 9.68 -2.08 -5.74
CA ARG A 61 9.13 -0.73 -5.95
C ARG A 61 8.11 -0.36 -4.88
N THR A 62 7.22 -1.28 -4.54
CA THR A 62 6.24 -1.05 -3.48
C THR A 62 6.93 -0.80 -2.15
N TYR A 63 7.97 -1.55 -1.83
CA TYR A 63 8.74 -1.35 -0.61
C TYR A 63 9.40 0.04 -0.58
N GLU A 64 10.02 0.43 -1.68
CA GLU A 64 10.68 1.74 -1.77
C GLU A 64 9.69 2.88 -1.61
N ASP A 65 8.53 2.79 -2.25
CA ASP A 65 7.48 3.79 -2.15
C ASP A 65 6.92 3.87 -0.72
N PHE A 66 6.68 2.73 -0.09
CA PHE A 66 6.16 2.70 1.28
C PHE A 66 7.18 3.22 2.28
N TYR A 67 8.44 2.88 2.10
CA TYR A 67 9.51 3.36 2.97
C TYR A 67 9.67 4.88 2.90
N ALA A 68 9.49 5.46 1.72
CA ALA A 68 9.59 6.91 1.55
C ALA A 68 8.40 7.67 2.14
N TYR A 69 7.24 7.03 2.22
CA TYR A 69 5.99 7.71 2.59
C TYR A 69 5.57 7.43 4.05
N TRP A 70 5.40 6.16 4.41
CA TRP A 70 4.72 5.81 5.66
C TRP A 70 5.48 6.14 6.94
N PRO A 71 6.83 6.04 7.03
CA PRO A 71 7.52 6.42 8.26
C PRO A 71 7.37 7.89 8.63
N ASN A 72 7.01 8.75 7.68
CA ASN A 72 6.83 10.17 7.89
C ASN A 72 5.39 10.56 8.19
N GLN A 73 4.47 9.59 8.18
CA GLN A 73 3.06 9.84 8.48
C GLN A 73 2.79 9.59 9.96
N SER A 74 1.88 10.39 10.54
CA SER A 74 1.47 10.24 11.92
C SER A 74 -0.06 10.18 12.01
N ASP A 75 -0.57 9.78 13.17
CA ASP A 75 -2.01 9.73 13.48
C ASP A 75 -2.82 8.80 12.57
N ASN A 76 -2.16 7.80 11.96
CA ASN A 76 -2.82 6.82 11.11
C ASN A 76 -2.46 5.42 11.61
N PRO A 77 -3.45 4.60 12.03
CA PRO A 77 -3.18 3.23 12.47
C PRO A 77 -2.42 2.38 11.45
N TYR A 78 -2.62 2.65 10.17
CA TYR A 78 -1.93 1.96 9.09
C TYR A 78 -0.42 2.21 9.13
N THR A 79 -0.01 3.43 9.45
CA THR A 79 1.40 3.80 9.60
C THR A 79 2.09 2.95 10.66
N GLU A 80 1.44 2.81 11.82
CA GLU A 80 2.01 2.05 12.93
C GLU A 80 2.19 0.58 12.56
N VAL A 81 1.18 -0.03 11.94
CA VAL A 81 1.25 -1.41 11.46
C VAL A 81 2.39 -1.58 10.47
N LEU A 82 2.50 -0.69 9.49
CA LEU A 82 3.54 -0.80 8.47
C LEU A 82 4.94 -0.61 9.02
N ASN A 83 5.12 0.27 10.01
CA ASN A 83 6.44 0.52 10.58
C ASN A 83 6.92 -0.64 11.46
N ASN A 84 6.00 -1.34 12.12
CA ASN A 84 6.35 -2.37 13.11
C ASN A 84 6.28 -3.80 12.56
N THR A 85 5.72 -4.01 11.37
CA THR A 85 5.58 -5.33 10.79
C THR A 85 6.82 -5.70 9.99
N GLN A 86 7.28 -6.95 10.15
CA GLN A 86 8.39 -7.46 9.37
C GLN A 86 8.03 -7.55 7.89
N LYS A 87 8.98 -7.15 7.03
CA LYS A 87 8.77 -7.11 5.58
C LYS A 87 9.80 -7.97 4.88
N TYR A 88 9.34 -8.68 3.85
CA TYR A 88 10.18 -9.47 2.97
C TYR A 88 10.10 -8.87 1.58
N VAL A 89 11.27 -8.60 0.98
CA VAL A 89 11.35 -7.96 -0.34
C VAL A 89 12.28 -8.80 -1.21
N PRO A 90 11.75 -9.59 -2.15
CA PRO A 90 12.58 -10.37 -3.06
C PRO A 90 13.44 -9.45 -3.92
N ARG A 91 14.65 -9.93 -4.21
CA ARG A 91 15.57 -9.23 -5.10
C ARG A 91 15.23 -9.45 -6.57
#